data_2c2bd5059b37ac199cdf12c5a0c50936
#
_entry.id   2c2bd5059b37ac199cdf12c5a0c50936
#
_cell.length_a   1.000
_cell.length_b   1.000
_cell.length_c   1.000
_cell.angle_alpha   90.00
_cell.angle_beta   90.00
_cell.angle_gamma   90.00
#
_symmetry.space_group_name_H-M   'P 1'
#
loop_
_entity.id
_entity.type
_entity.pdbx_description
1 polymer ?
#
loop_
_entity_poly.entity_id
_entity_poly.type
_entity_poly.pdbx_seq_one_letter_code
_entity_poly.pdbx_strand_id
1 'polypeptide(L)'
;MNQKPNASVWLSRITAVVLAVLMTAFFVITINNMMTISNRTDEIKSSPYPVSVAAGRVETLLVQCRTLSGRPLLSRSDEALDALARSYDNVDEDMREKTAFIASEHDADPAAAQALEEGYADLDELQEQLVALARDPSVTDEEIRAFTDERINPAIEDLLGLDIGILDQSTASVEELYTVVTDVGMQTIAWAVALMAGVTVSVGAYLVLIRRNRKSEDELRSDLQEALALAQTASAAKSQFLSNMSHDIRTPMNAIVGLTSIAEAHLEEPEHVAVCLDRIKTSSRHLLSLINDVLDMGKIESGKIVLNEDRFSFPEFVNGIVTIAQPQAQAKQSDARHHRRQRAAGERH
;
A
#
# COMPACT_ATOMS: atom_id res chain seq x y z
N MET A 1 27.39 -10.24 20.71
CA MET A 1 26.98 -10.14 19.29
C MET A 1 25.73 -9.27 19.20
N ASN A 2 25.90 -7.96 18.98
CA ASN A 2 24.78 -7.03 18.78
C ASN A 2 24.29 -7.19 17.33
N GLN A 3 23.23 -7.93 17.13
CA GLN A 3 22.51 -7.92 15.85
C GLN A 3 21.93 -6.51 15.67
N LYS A 4 22.50 -5.74 14.73
CA LYS A 4 21.84 -4.52 14.25
C LYS A 4 20.44 -4.92 13.78
N PRO A 5 19.38 -4.29 14.28
CA PRO A 5 18.03 -4.62 13.83
C PRO A 5 17.98 -4.45 12.31
N ASN A 6 17.50 -5.48 11.61
CA ASN A 6 17.36 -5.46 10.16
C ASN A 6 16.64 -4.16 9.77
N ALA A 7 17.33 -3.29 9.04
CA ALA A 7 16.80 -1.98 8.63
C ALA A 7 15.44 -2.11 7.93
N SER A 8 15.19 -3.24 7.26
CA SER A 8 13.92 -3.58 6.63
C SER A 8 12.77 -3.79 7.63
N VAL A 9 13.02 -4.44 8.77
CA VAL A 9 12.00 -4.68 9.80
C VAL A 9 11.66 -3.37 10.51
N TRP A 10 12.66 -2.52 10.77
CA TRP A 10 12.43 -1.21 11.38
C TRP A 10 11.65 -0.28 10.44
N LEU A 11 12.01 -0.26 9.15
CA LEU A 11 11.31 0.54 8.14
C LEU A 11 9.86 0.08 7.96
N SER A 12 9.59 -1.24 7.94
CA SER A 12 8.22 -1.76 7.83
C SER A 12 7.36 -1.41 9.04
N ARG A 13 7.93 -1.37 10.24
CA ARG A 13 7.23 -0.92 11.46
C ARG A 13 6.90 0.56 11.42
N ILE A 14 7.82 1.40 10.95
CA ILE A 14 7.57 2.84 10.80
C ILE A 14 6.47 3.08 9.77
N THR A 15 6.53 2.45 8.60
CA THR A 15 5.48 2.62 7.58
C THR A 15 4.12 2.17 8.10
N ALA A 16 4.03 1.08 8.86
CA ALA A 16 2.80 0.62 9.47
C ALA A 16 2.26 1.62 10.52
N VAL A 17 3.13 2.18 11.37
CA VAL A 17 2.73 3.19 12.37
C VAL A 17 2.27 4.49 11.70
N VAL A 18 3.01 4.98 10.70
CA VAL A 18 2.62 6.18 9.94
C VAL A 18 1.27 5.97 9.24
N LEU A 19 1.05 4.81 8.62
CA LEU A 19 -0.22 4.48 7.98
C LEU A 19 -1.37 4.44 9.00
N ALA A 20 -1.16 3.82 10.16
CA ALA A 20 -2.16 3.77 11.23
C ALA A 20 -2.52 5.17 11.75
N VAL A 21 -1.53 6.04 11.94
CA VAL A 21 -1.75 7.44 12.37
C VAL A 21 -2.54 8.22 11.31
N LEU A 22 -2.17 8.08 10.03
CA LEU A 22 -2.88 8.74 8.93
C LEU A 22 -4.34 8.25 8.80
N MET A 23 -4.58 6.94 8.93
CA MET A 23 -5.93 6.38 8.91
C MET A 23 -6.77 6.86 10.09
N THR A 24 -6.18 6.93 11.29
CA THR A 24 -6.88 7.42 12.47
C THR A 24 -7.22 8.91 12.33
N ALA A 25 -6.28 9.73 11.87
CA ALA A 25 -6.52 11.15 11.62
C ALA A 25 -7.61 11.36 10.56
N PHE A 26 -7.57 10.63 9.46
CA PHE A 26 -8.61 10.67 8.43
C PHE A 26 -9.99 10.29 8.98
N PHE A 27 -10.05 9.23 9.79
CA PHE A 27 -11.32 8.78 10.39
C PHE A 27 -11.91 9.85 11.31
N VAL A 28 -11.08 10.48 12.14
CA VAL A 28 -11.51 11.57 13.03
C VAL A 28 -12.01 12.78 12.22
N ILE A 29 -11.28 13.20 11.18
CA ILE A 29 -11.67 14.30 10.30
C ILE A 29 -13.01 13.97 9.60
N THR A 30 -13.15 12.77 9.07
CA THR A 30 -14.38 12.33 8.37
C THR A 30 -15.59 12.33 9.30
N ILE A 31 -15.45 11.83 10.52
CA ILE A 31 -16.54 11.86 11.52
C ILE A 31 -16.92 13.30 11.86
N ASN A 32 -15.93 14.16 12.09
CA ASN A 32 -16.19 15.56 12.41
C ASN A 32 -16.89 16.28 11.26
N ASN A 33 -16.43 16.07 10.02
CA ASN A 33 -17.06 16.64 8.83
C ASN A 33 -18.49 16.10 8.63
N MET A 34 -18.71 14.80 8.85
CA MET A 34 -20.04 14.20 8.76
C MET A 34 -21.00 14.76 9.81
N MET A 35 -20.54 14.98 11.04
CA MET A 35 -21.33 15.66 12.08
C MET A 35 -21.66 17.09 11.70
N THR A 36 -20.69 17.84 11.12
CA THR A 36 -20.91 19.20 10.66
C THR A 36 -21.97 19.23 9.56
N ILE A 37 -21.87 18.36 8.56
CA ILE A 37 -22.85 18.24 7.48
C ILE A 37 -24.23 17.89 8.03
N SER A 38 -24.33 16.92 8.95
CA SER A 38 -25.59 16.52 9.57
C SER A 38 -26.24 17.67 10.31
N ASN A 39 -25.46 18.34 11.18
CA ASN A 39 -25.99 19.45 12.00
C ASN A 39 -26.44 20.63 11.12
N ARG A 40 -25.68 20.98 10.08
CA ARG A 40 -26.07 22.05 9.15
C ARG A 40 -27.27 21.68 8.29
N THR A 41 -27.38 20.42 7.88
CA THR A 41 -28.54 19.91 7.15
C THR A 41 -29.81 19.95 8.03
N ASP A 42 -29.67 19.60 9.29
CA ASP A 42 -30.78 19.64 10.24
C ASP A 42 -31.20 21.11 10.53
N GLU A 43 -30.25 22.03 10.62
CA GLU A 43 -30.48 23.47 10.75
C GLU A 43 -31.24 24.02 9.53
N ILE A 44 -30.89 23.64 8.31
CA ILE A 44 -31.63 24.01 7.10
C ILE A 44 -33.08 23.54 7.16
N LYS A 45 -33.30 22.30 7.59
CA LYS A 45 -34.63 21.68 7.67
C LYS A 45 -35.53 22.21 8.78
N SER A 46 -34.92 22.70 9.86
CA SER A 46 -35.65 23.12 11.06
C SER A 46 -36.28 24.50 10.93
N SER A 47 -35.63 25.45 10.24
CA SER A 47 -36.15 26.82 10.16
C SER A 47 -36.03 27.47 8.77
N PRO A 48 -34.86 27.76 8.17
CA PRO A 48 -34.84 28.66 7.01
C PRO A 48 -35.55 28.09 5.77
N TYR A 49 -35.49 26.78 5.51
CA TYR A 49 -36.16 26.20 4.36
C TYR A 49 -37.70 26.13 4.51
N PRO A 50 -38.26 25.65 5.63
CA PRO A 50 -39.72 25.71 5.83
C PRO A 50 -40.29 27.12 5.80
N VAL A 51 -39.54 28.10 6.38
CA VAL A 51 -39.95 29.52 6.35
C VAL A 51 -39.96 30.06 4.94
N SER A 52 -38.96 29.78 4.11
CA SER A 52 -38.95 30.24 2.71
C SER A 52 -40.11 29.63 1.89
N VAL A 53 -40.47 28.38 2.16
CA VAL A 53 -41.64 27.75 1.51
C VAL A 53 -42.94 28.39 1.98
N ALA A 54 -43.08 28.70 3.27
CA ALA A 54 -44.26 29.39 3.81
C ALA A 54 -44.38 30.81 3.27
N ALA A 55 -43.30 31.58 3.19
CA ALA A 55 -43.30 32.93 2.60
C ALA A 55 -43.69 32.90 1.12
N GLY A 56 -43.12 32.01 0.30
CA GLY A 56 -43.56 31.87 -1.10
C GLY A 56 -45.04 31.48 -1.26
N ARG A 57 -45.60 30.81 -0.24
CA ARG A 57 -47.06 30.56 -0.21
C ARG A 57 -47.83 31.83 0.14
N VAL A 58 -47.39 32.61 1.12
CA VAL A 58 -47.96 33.90 1.53
C VAL A 58 -47.97 34.87 0.36
N GLU A 59 -46.85 35.01 -0.39
CA GLU A 59 -46.82 35.81 -1.61
C GLU A 59 -47.93 35.44 -2.60
N THR A 60 -48.10 34.15 -2.86
CA THR A 60 -49.15 33.65 -3.76
C THR A 60 -50.55 34.01 -3.25
N LEU A 61 -50.80 33.89 -1.95
CA LEU A 61 -52.09 34.20 -1.34
C LEU A 61 -52.38 35.70 -1.35
N LEU A 62 -51.40 36.57 -1.10
CA LEU A 62 -51.53 38.03 -1.18
C LEU A 62 -51.86 38.48 -2.61
N VAL A 63 -51.23 37.90 -3.64
CA VAL A 63 -51.60 38.15 -5.05
C VAL A 63 -53.02 37.68 -5.34
N GLN A 64 -53.46 36.57 -4.74
CA GLN A 64 -54.85 36.11 -4.83
C GLN A 64 -55.84 37.08 -4.16
N CYS A 65 -55.51 37.59 -2.94
CA CYS A 65 -56.28 38.62 -2.26
C CYS A 65 -56.48 39.87 -3.11
N ARG A 66 -55.37 40.35 -3.75
CA ARG A 66 -55.44 41.49 -4.67
C ARG A 66 -56.37 41.26 -5.85
N THR A 67 -56.38 40.03 -6.40
CA THR A 67 -57.27 39.67 -7.50
C THR A 67 -58.74 39.61 -7.06
N LEU A 68 -58.99 39.09 -5.86
CA LEU A 68 -60.32 39.00 -5.27
C LEU A 68 -60.90 40.39 -4.95
N SER A 69 -60.12 41.31 -4.43
CA SER A 69 -60.55 42.68 -4.06
C SER A 69 -61.06 43.51 -5.24
N GLY A 70 -60.71 43.18 -6.47
CA GLY A 70 -61.25 43.79 -7.68
C GLY A 70 -62.63 43.21 -8.15
N ARG A 71 -63.08 42.06 -7.60
CA ARG A 71 -64.36 41.42 -8.05
C ARG A 71 -65.64 42.18 -7.78
N PRO A 72 -65.78 42.89 -6.63
CA PRO A 72 -66.98 43.69 -6.40
C PRO A 72 -67.31 44.73 -7.48
N LEU A 73 -66.30 45.23 -8.15
CA LEU A 73 -66.42 46.15 -9.26
C LEU A 73 -66.95 45.51 -10.56
N LEU A 74 -66.94 44.18 -10.65
CA LEU A 74 -67.45 43.41 -11.78
C LEU A 74 -68.91 42.96 -11.60
N SER A 75 -69.33 42.65 -10.37
CA SER A 75 -70.69 42.23 -10.04
C SER A 75 -70.99 42.40 -8.54
N ARG A 76 -72.09 43.07 -8.22
CA ARG A 76 -72.61 43.28 -6.84
C ARG A 76 -73.84 42.46 -6.53
N SER A 77 -74.06 41.37 -7.27
CA SER A 77 -75.18 40.46 -6.93
C SER A 77 -74.85 39.74 -5.61
N ASP A 78 -75.87 39.48 -4.81
CA ASP A 78 -75.79 38.74 -3.55
C ASP A 78 -75.05 37.42 -3.74
N GLU A 79 -75.31 36.69 -4.81
CA GLU A 79 -74.61 35.44 -5.13
C GLU A 79 -73.12 35.64 -5.39
N ALA A 80 -72.76 36.75 -6.09
CA ALA A 80 -71.34 37.08 -6.40
C ALA A 80 -70.55 37.50 -5.10
N LEU A 81 -71.21 38.27 -4.23
CA LEU A 81 -70.60 38.70 -2.95
C LEU A 81 -70.53 37.57 -1.95
N ASP A 82 -71.44 36.63 -1.91
CA ASP A 82 -71.31 35.43 -1.12
C ASP A 82 -70.23 34.48 -1.63
N ALA A 83 -70.06 34.41 -2.93
CA ALA A 83 -68.96 33.65 -3.53
C ALA A 83 -67.60 34.32 -3.25
N LEU A 84 -67.54 35.65 -3.20
CA LEU A 84 -66.34 36.40 -2.81
C LEU A 84 -65.98 36.18 -1.36
N ALA A 85 -66.98 36.32 -0.43
CA ALA A 85 -66.73 36.04 0.99
C ALA A 85 -66.22 34.63 1.22
N ARG A 86 -66.79 33.61 0.61
CA ARG A 86 -66.30 32.23 0.67
C ARG A 86 -64.84 32.11 0.07
N SER A 87 -64.50 32.92 -0.92
CA SER A 87 -63.16 32.90 -1.49
C SER A 87 -62.12 33.52 -0.53
N TYR A 88 -62.52 34.53 0.21
CA TYR A 88 -61.67 35.09 1.29
C TYR A 88 -61.54 34.10 2.43
N ASP A 89 -62.62 33.48 2.92
CA ASP A 89 -62.55 32.45 3.96
C ASP A 89 -61.58 31.31 3.61
N ASN A 90 -61.54 30.87 2.34
CA ASN A 90 -60.60 29.85 1.89
C ASN A 90 -59.15 30.28 1.86
N VAL A 91 -58.92 31.59 1.63
CA VAL A 91 -57.55 32.16 1.67
C VAL A 91 -57.11 32.41 3.09
N ASP A 92 -58.02 32.86 3.97
CA ASP A 92 -57.77 33.22 5.35
C ASP A 92 -57.20 32.06 6.15
N GLU A 93 -57.80 30.86 6.07
CA GLU A 93 -57.30 29.69 6.81
C GLU A 93 -55.82 29.37 6.49
N ASP A 94 -55.47 29.34 5.19
CA ASP A 94 -54.11 29.05 4.73
C ASP A 94 -53.16 30.20 5.10
N MET A 95 -53.60 31.46 4.94
CA MET A 95 -52.83 32.66 5.25
C MET A 95 -52.48 32.73 6.74
N ARG A 96 -53.46 32.58 7.63
CA ARG A 96 -53.23 32.60 9.09
C ARG A 96 -52.28 31.46 9.52
N GLU A 97 -52.45 30.26 8.96
CA GLU A 97 -51.52 29.16 9.24
C GLU A 97 -50.08 29.51 8.84
N LYS A 98 -49.86 30.08 7.66
CA LYS A 98 -48.51 30.37 7.15
C LYS A 98 -47.86 31.57 7.82
N THR A 99 -48.62 32.66 8.08
CA THR A 99 -48.07 33.83 8.78
C THR A 99 -47.76 33.52 10.25
N ALA A 100 -48.60 32.76 10.96
CA ALA A 100 -48.32 32.30 12.32
C ALA A 100 -47.11 31.37 12.35
N PHE A 101 -46.98 30.47 11.37
CA PHE A 101 -45.80 29.63 11.24
C PHE A 101 -44.49 30.46 11.05
N ILE A 102 -44.53 31.44 10.14
CA ILE A 102 -43.41 32.33 9.91
C ILE A 102 -43.07 33.10 11.20
N ALA A 103 -44.07 33.63 11.91
CA ALA A 103 -43.85 34.36 13.17
C ALA A 103 -43.25 33.50 14.27
N SER A 104 -43.51 32.19 14.28
CA SER A 104 -42.99 31.25 15.25
C SER A 104 -41.56 30.75 14.95
N GLU A 105 -41.20 30.66 13.69
CA GLU A 105 -39.97 29.96 13.21
C GLU A 105 -38.94 30.90 12.57
N HIS A 106 -39.27 32.15 12.23
CA HIS A 106 -38.38 33.10 11.62
C HIS A 106 -37.57 33.89 12.67
N ASP A 107 -36.46 33.26 13.13
CA ASP A 107 -35.59 33.84 14.16
C ASP A 107 -34.72 35.01 13.67
N ALA A 108 -34.52 35.13 12.35
CA ALA A 108 -33.61 36.13 11.79
C ALA A 108 -34.16 37.57 11.88
N ASP A 109 -35.48 37.77 11.68
CA ASP A 109 -36.16 39.05 11.92
C ASP A 109 -37.56 38.80 12.50
N PRO A 110 -37.65 38.53 13.82
CA PRO A 110 -38.93 38.27 14.47
C PRO A 110 -39.89 39.48 14.40
N ALA A 111 -39.38 40.71 14.27
CA ALA A 111 -40.22 41.89 14.18
C ALA A 111 -40.95 41.99 12.82
N ALA A 112 -40.24 41.65 11.72
CA ALA A 112 -40.86 41.56 10.37
C ALA A 112 -41.88 40.45 10.33
N ALA A 113 -41.57 39.29 10.90
CA ALA A 113 -42.46 38.13 10.94
C ALA A 113 -43.77 38.43 11.73
N GLN A 114 -43.65 39.08 12.90
CA GLN A 114 -44.80 39.53 13.69
C GLN A 114 -45.59 40.62 12.97
N ALA A 115 -44.91 41.56 12.30
CA ALA A 115 -45.59 42.61 11.53
C ALA A 115 -46.37 42.05 10.33
N LEU A 116 -45.88 40.94 9.72
CA LEU A 116 -46.59 40.22 8.65
C LEU A 116 -47.87 39.56 9.18
N GLU A 117 -47.84 38.93 10.35
CA GLU A 117 -48.99 38.30 10.99
C GLU A 117 -50.05 39.33 11.42
N GLU A 118 -49.60 40.41 12.14
CA GLU A 118 -50.50 41.50 12.56
C GLU A 118 -51.11 42.25 11.37
N GLY A 119 -50.29 42.58 10.34
CA GLY A 119 -50.78 43.29 9.16
C GLY A 119 -51.73 42.47 8.30
N TYR A 120 -51.59 41.11 8.33
CA TYR A 120 -52.59 40.26 7.69
C TYR A 120 -53.93 40.29 8.43
N ALA A 121 -53.96 40.32 9.77
CA ALA A 121 -55.20 40.47 10.54
C ALA A 121 -55.91 41.80 10.18
N ASP A 122 -55.15 42.89 10.00
CA ASP A 122 -55.68 44.17 9.57
C ASP A 122 -56.27 44.10 8.11
N LEU A 123 -55.57 43.37 7.21
CA LEU A 123 -56.04 43.17 5.81
C LEU A 123 -57.36 42.37 5.79
N ASP A 124 -57.47 41.33 6.63
CA ASP A 124 -58.70 40.53 6.74
C ASP A 124 -59.91 41.38 7.13
N GLU A 125 -59.73 42.26 8.17
CA GLU A 125 -60.77 43.24 8.55
C GLU A 125 -61.14 44.18 7.40
N LEU A 126 -60.18 44.65 6.61
CA LEU A 126 -60.45 45.50 5.45
C LEU A 126 -61.21 44.74 4.33
N GLN A 127 -60.96 43.45 4.17
CA GLN A 127 -61.70 42.60 3.20
C GLN A 127 -63.15 42.39 3.64
N GLU A 128 -63.39 42.16 4.90
CA GLU A 128 -64.77 42.15 5.45
C GLU A 128 -65.49 43.46 5.24
N GLN A 129 -64.81 44.59 5.52
CA GLN A 129 -65.34 45.92 5.27
C GLN A 129 -65.69 46.15 3.76
N LEU A 130 -64.83 45.68 2.83
CA LEU A 130 -65.08 45.75 1.43
C LEU A 130 -66.36 45.01 1.00
N VAL A 131 -66.55 43.78 1.52
CA VAL A 131 -67.72 42.98 1.25
C VAL A 131 -69.00 43.66 1.79
N ALA A 132 -68.89 44.24 2.99
CA ALA A 132 -70.00 44.98 3.61
C ALA A 132 -70.38 46.25 2.80
N LEU A 133 -69.37 47.02 2.40
CA LEU A 133 -69.55 48.19 1.53
C LEU A 133 -70.20 47.82 0.18
N ALA A 134 -69.73 46.71 -0.44
CA ALA A 134 -70.27 46.25 -1.70
C ALA A 134 -71.77 45.77 -1.64
N ARG A 135 -72.18 45.33 -0.45
CA ARG A 135 -73.59 44.97 -0.18
C ARG A 135 -74.54 46.16 0.01
N ASP A 136 -74.02 47.33 0.34
CA ASP A 136 -74.85 48.53 0.56
C ASP A 136 -75.22 49.15 -0.80
N PRO A 137 -76.50 49.20 -1.09
CA PRO A 137 -77.03 49.77 -2.38
C PRO A 137 -76.80 51.30 -2.48
N SER A 138 -76.55 51.97 -1.36
CA SER A 138 -76.29 53.41 -1.32
C SER A 138 -74.85 53.78 -1.70
N VAL A 139 -73.90 52.83 -1.66
CA VAL A 139 -72.53 53.03 -2.01
C VAL A 139 -72.31 52.90 -3.49
N THR A 140 -71.53 53.84 -4.05
CA THR A 140 -71.25 53.87 -5.49
C THR A 140 -70.02 52.97 -5.83
N ASP A 141 -69.92 52.58 -7.10
CA ASP A 141 -68.78 51.81 -7.59
C ASP A 141 -67.44 52.60 -7.48
N GLU A 142 -67.57 53.94 -7.47
CA GLU A 142 -66.38 54.84 -7.30
C GLU A 142 -65.82 54.82 -5.87
N GLU A 143 -66.76 54.77 -4.88
CA GLU A 143 -66.39 54.63 -3.45
C GLU A 143 -65.77 53.24 -3.15
N ILE A 144 -66.28 52.16 -3.73
CA ILE A 144 -65.74 50.83 -3.63
C ILE A 144 -64.31 50.79 -4.24
N ARG A 145 -64.16 51.42 -5.39
CA ARG A 145 -62.85 51.53 -6.03
C ARG A 145 -61.88 52.32 -5.18
N ALA A 146 -62.33 53.49 -4.67
CA ALA A 146 -61.50 54.31 -3.81
C ALA A 146 -61.06 53.55 -2.56
N PHE A 147 -61.99 52.79 -1.90
CA PHE A 147 -61.67 51.97 -0.75
C PHE A 147 -60.62 50.88 -1.11
N THR A 148 -60.76 50.21 -2.27
CA THR A 148 -59.83 49.18 -2.71
C THR A 148 -58.44 49.82 -2.99
N ASP A 149 -58.43 50.93 -3.72
CA ASP A 149 -57.13 51.56 -4.14
C ASP A 149 -56.43 52.31 -3.01
N GLU A 150 -57.14 52.89 -2.02
CA GLU A 150 -56.55 53.70 -0.97
C GLU A 150 -56.33 52.89 0.34
N ARG A 151 -56.98 51.76 0.52
CA ARG A 151 -56.87 50.98 1.78
C ARG A 151 -56.38 49.58 1.56
N ILE A 152 -56.97 48.81 0.66
CA ILE A 152 -56.65 47.41 0.46
C ILE A 152 -55.33 47.21 -0.31
N ASN A 153 -55.22 47.87 -1.46
CA ASN A 153 -54.03 47.72 -2.29
C ASN A 153 -52.72 48.12 -1.57
N PRO A 154 -52.66 49.25 -0.82
CA PRO A 154 -51.47 49.58 -0.03
C PRO A 154 -51.16 48.57 1.07
N ALA A 155 -52.20 48.08 1.77
CA ALA A 155 -51.99 47.04 2.80
C ALA A 155 -51.39 45.77 2.21
N ILE A 156 -51.88 45.34 1.03
CA ILE A 156 -51.30 44.19 0.34
C ILE A 156 -49.85 44.48 -0.12
N GLU A 157 -49.56 45.70 -0.62
CA GLU A 157 -48.20 46.08 -1.03
C GLU A 157 -47.23 46.10 0.17
N ASP A 158 -47.63 46.61 1.31
CA ASP A 158 -46.87 46.60 2.54
C ASP A 158 -46.57 45.16 3.02
N LEU A 159 -47.57 44.30 3.00
CA LEU A 159 -47.40 42.87 3.36
C LEU A 159 -46.50 42.14 2.37
N LEU A 160 -46.63 42.39 1.05
CA LEU A 160 -45.76 41.82 0.05
C LEU A 160 -44.31 42.28 0.29
N GLY A 161 -44.10 43.54 0.67
CA GLY A 161 -42.79 44.06 1.01
C GLY A 161 -42.15 43.33 2.20
N LEU A 162 -42.92 43.08 3.26
CA LEU A 162 -42.46 42.30 4.42
C LEU A 162 -42.19 40.85 4.05
N ASP A 163 -43.07 40.20 3.31
CA ASP A 163 -42.95 38.80 2.90
C ASP A 163 -41.74 38.57 1.98
N ILE A 164 -41.50 39.45 1.01
CA ILE A 164 -40.30 39.42 0.16
C ILE A 164 -39.03 39.54 0.97
N GLY A 165 -39.00 40.43 2.00
CA GLY A 165 -37.86 40.59 2.89
C GLY A 165 -37.57 39.30 3.66
N ILE A 166 -38.61 38.65 4.20
CA ILE A 166 -38.50 37.37 4.93
C ILE A 166 -38.03 36.26 3.99
N LEU A 167 -38.60 36.19 2.78
CA LEU A 167 -38.25 35.22 1.76
C LEU A 167 -36.78 35.34 1.32
N ASP A 168 -36.33 36.58 1.04
CA ASP A 168 -34.95 36.85 0.64
C ASP A 168 -33.96 36.47 1.75
N GLN A 169 -34.25 36.84 3.00
CA GLN A 169 -33.44 36.51 4.13
C GLN A 169 -33.38 35.00 4.41
N SER A 170 -34.52 34.31 4.32
CA SER A 170 -34.55 32.86 4.51
C SER A 170 -33.84 32.12 3.40
N THR A 171 -33.99 32.54 2.15
CA THR A 171 -33.27 31.95 1.00
C THR A 171 -31.77 32.18 1.07
N ALA A 172 -31.32 33.37 1.48
CA ALA A 172 -29.91 33.67 1.69
C ALA A 172 -29.30 32.78 2.79
N SER A 173 -30.04 32.55 3.89
CA SER A 173 -29.62 31.65 4.96
C SER A 173 -29.49 30.20 4.49
N VAL A 174 -30.41 29.72 3.67
CA VAL A 174 -30.35 28.38 3.05
C VAL A 174 -29.13 28.27 2.15
N GLU A 175 -28.85 29.28 1.32
CA GLU A 175 -27.72 29.28 0.41
C GLU A 175 -26.38 29.31 1.16
N GLU A 176 -26.26 30.10 2.22
CA GLU A 176 -25.07 30.11 3.08
C GLU A 176 -24.81 28.74 3.73
N LEU A 177 -25.83 28.14 4.33
CA LEU A 177 -25.72 26.82 4.93
C LEU A 177 -25.38 25.73 3.91
N TYR A 178 -25.97 25.82 2.70
CA TYR A 178 -25.68 24.91 1.60
C TYR A 178 -24.23 25.01 1.12
N THR A 179 -23.67 26.21 1.04
CA THR A 179 -22.26 26.41 0.66
C THR A 179 -21.34 25.77 1.67
N VAL A 180 -21.62 25.92 2.98
CA VAL A 180 -20.85 25.26 4.05
C VAL A 180 -20.88 23.73 3.91
N VAL A 181 -22.07 23.16 3.66
CA VAL A 181 -22.25 21.71 3.49
C VAL A 181 -21.45 21.19 2.28
N THR A 182 -21.52 21.91 1.16
CA THR A 182 -20.78 21.54 -0.07
C THR A 182 -19.29 21.66 0.09
N ASP A 183 -18.79 22.72 0.73
CA ASP A 183 -17.36 22.94 0.98
C ASP A 183 -16.78 21.85 1.89
N VAL A 184 -17.44 21.55 3.00
CA VAL A 184 -17.04 20.46 3.90
C VAL A 184 -17.08 19.11 3.20
N GLY A 185 -18.09 18.88 2.33
CA GLY A 185 -18.18 17.67 1.50
C GLY A 185 -17.00 17.55 0.55
N MET A 186 -16.66 18.61 -0.18
CA MET A 186 -15.53 18.63 -1.11
C MET A 186 -14.19 18.45 -0.40
N GLN A 187 -14.00 19.07 0.76
CA GLN A 187 -12.81 18.85 1.58
C GLN A 187 -12.68 17.38 2.00
N THR A 188 -13.78 16.75 2.42
CA THR A 188 -13.77 15.33 2.80
C THR A 188 -13.36 14.43 1.64
N ILE A 189 -13.88 14.67 0.44
CA ILE A 189 -13.49 13.96 -0.78
C ILE A 189 -12.01 14.16 -1.10
N ALA A 190 -11.51 15.41 -1.01
CA ALA A 190 -10.11 15.72 -1.27
C ALA A 190 -9.16 14.97 -0.30
N TRP A 191 -9.49 14.94 0.99
CA TRP A 191 -8.74 14.17 1.98
C TRP A 191 -8.78 12.67 1.72
N ALA A 192 -9.93 12.12 1.30
CA ALA A 192 -10.06 10.71 0.95
C ALA A 192 -9.18 10.32 -0.24
N VAL A 193 -9.16 11.15 -1.28
CA VAL A 193 -8.29 10.96 -2.47
C VAL A 193 -6.82 11.04 -2.09
N ALA A 194 -6.42 12.03 -1.29
CA ALA A 194 -5.05 12.18 -0.82
C ALA A 194 -4.58 10.97 0.01
N LEU A 195 -5.44 10.47 0.92
CA LEU A 195 -5.15 9.28 1.70
C LEU A 195 -4.98 8.05 0.81
N MET A 196 -5.89 7.85 -0.15
CA MET A 196 -5.84 6.70 -1.08
C MET A 196 -4.55 6.72 -1.90
N ALA A 197 -4.13 7.89 -2.39
CA ALA A 197 -2.85 8.06 -3.07
C ALA A 197 -1.66 7.72 -2.16
N GLY A 198 -1.65 8.20 -0.93
CA GLY A 198 -0.63 7.90 0.08
C GLY A 198 -0.51 6.42 0.41
N VAL A 199 -1.64 5.75 0.59
CA VAL A 199 -1.69 4.28 0.82
C VAL A 199 -1.13 3.53 -0.39
N THR A 200 -1.53 3.89 -1.61
CA THR A 200 -1.08 3.25 -2.84
C THR A 200 0.44 3.36 -3.00
N VAL A 201 1.00 4.56 -2.78
CA VAL A 201 2.45 4.80 -2.82
C VAL A 201 3.18 4.00 -1.74
N SER A 202 2.64 3.97 -0.52
CA SER A 202 3.22 3.23 0.61
C SER A 202 3.25 1.71 0.35
N VAL A 203 2.17 1.14 -0.16
CA VAL A 203 2.09 -0.28 -0.54
C VAL A 203 3.05 -0.58 -1.69
N GLY A 204 3.12 0.28 -2.71
CA GLY A 204 4.06 0.14 -3.83
C GLY A 204 5.52 0.13 -3.35
N ALA A 205 5.90 1.08 -2.51
CA ALA A 205 7.24 1.15 -1.92
C ALA A 205 7.57 -0.10 -1.08
N TYR A 206 6.61 -0.57 -0.26
CA TYR A 206 6.76 -1.78 0.54
C TYR A 206 6.98 -3.03 -0.32
N LEU A 207 6.22 -3.19 -1.41
CA LEU A 207 6.38 -4.31 -2.35
C LEU A 207 7.75 -4.30 -3.05
N VAL A 208 8.24 -3.10 -3.44
CA VAL A 208 9.57 -2.95 -4.02
C VAL A 208 10.66 -3.34 -3.02
N LEU A 209 10.54 -2.93 -1.76
CA LEU A 209 11.48 -3.29 -0.69
C LEU A 209 11.51 -4.81 -0.44
N ILE A 210 10.34 -5.45 -0.37
CA ILE A 210 10.26 -6.92 -0.22
C ILE A 210 10.94 -7.63 -1.38
N ARG A 211 10.68 -7.20 -2.62
CA ARG A 211 11.32 -7.80 -3.81
C ARG A 211 12.85 -7.67 -3.78
N ARG A 212 13.36 -6.50 -3.40
CA ARG A 212 14.81 -6.27 -3.27
C ARG A 212 15.43 -7.14 -2.19
N ASN A 213 14.80 -7.25 -1.03
CA ASN A 213 15.29 -8.09 0.06
C ASN A 213 15.31 -9.58 -0.31
N ARG A 214 14.24 -10.09 -0.94
CA ARG A 214 14.18 -11.48 -1.40
C ARG A 214 15.30 -11.81 -2.39
N LYS A 215 15.53 -10.92 -3.36
CA LYS A 215 16.61 -11.12 -4.34
C LYS A 215 17.98 -11.22 -3.66
N SER A 216 18.27 -10.36 -2.68
CA SER A 216 19.52 -10.41 -1.92
C SER A 216 19.65 -11.67 -1.06
N GLU A 217 18.54 -12.18 -0.48
CA GLU A 217 18.55 -13.43 0.28
C GLU A 217 18.77 -14.65 -0.62
N ASP A 218 18.19 -14.65 -1.83
CA ASP A 218 18.35 -15.75 -2.79
C ASP A 218 19.78 -15.81 -3.33
N GLU A 219 20.41 -14.65 -3.63
CA GLU A 219 21.83 -14.56 -4.00
C GLU A 219 22.73 -15.11 -2.88
N LEU A 220 22.51 -14.66 -1.64
CA LEU A 220 23.31 -15.15 -0.50
C LEU A 220 23.13 -16.65 -0.25
N ARG A 221 21.92 -17.17 -0.42
CA ARG A 221 21.66 -18.62 -0.31
C ARG A 221 22.38 -19.42 -1.39
N SER A 222 22.39 -18.91 -2.62
CA SER A 222 23.11 -19.54 -3.74
C SER A 222 24.62 -19.61 -3.46
N ASP A 223 25.21 -18.48 -3.04
CA ASP A 223 26.64 -18.40 -2.69
C ASP A 223 27.01 -19.36 -1.54
N LEU A 224 26.14 -19.41 -0.53
CA LEU A 224 26.35 -20.32 0.61
C LEU A 224 26.25 -21.79 0.20
N GLN A 225 25.29 -22.14 -0.69
CA GLN A 225 25.17 -23.50 -1.20
C GLN A 225 26.37 -23.91 -2.04
N GLU A 226 26.91 -23.01 -2.89
CA GLU A 226 28.12 -23.25 -3.66
C GLU A 226 29.33 -23.45 -2.75
N ALA A 227 29.53 -22.59 -1.76
CA ALA A 227 30.61 -22.71 -0.79
C ALA A 227 30.51 -24.03 0.01
N LEU A 228 29.29 -24.44 0.39
CA LEU A 228 29.07 -25.71 1.09
C LEU A 228 29.40 -26.92 0.22
N ALA A 229 28.97 -26.89 -1.05
CA ALA A 229 29.27 -27.96 -2.02
C ALA A 229 30.76 -28.10 -2.25
N LEU A 230 31.49 -26.99 -2.42
CA LEU A 230 32.95 -26.97 -2.54
C LEU A 230 33.64 -27.54 -1.28
N ALA A 231 33.20 -27.13 -0.10
CA ALA A 231 33.77 -27.63 1.17
C ALA A 231 33.49 -29.15 1.34
N GLN A 232 32.31 -29.63 0.99
CA GLN A 232 31.98 -31.06 1.03
C GLN A 232 32.82 -31.87 0.03
N THR A 233 33.00 -31.37 -1.19
CA THR A 233 33.83 -32.02 -2.20
C THR A 233 35.30 -32.09 -1.76
N ALA A 234 35.85 -31.00 -1.21
CA ALA A 234 37.19 -30.98 -0.68
C ALA A 234 37.35 -31.95 0.52
N SER A 235 36.37 -32.00 1.42
CA SER A 235 36.38 -32.93 2.55
C SER A 235 36.32 -34.39 2.12
N ALA A 236 35.46 -34.71 1.11
CA ALA A 236 35.40 -36.05 0.56
C ALA A 236 36.68 -36.47 -0.14
N ALA A 237 37.30 -35.60 -0.94
CA ALA A 237 38.57 -35.84 -1.59
C ALA A 237 39.67 -36.08 -0.57
N LYS A 238 39.71 -35.31 0.51
CA LYS A 238 40.67 -35.50 1.62
C LYS A 238 40.49 -36.84 2.33
N SER A 239 39.27 -37.24 2.60
CA SER A 239 38.98 -38.52 3.24
C SER A 239 39.35 -39.71 2.34
N GLN A 240 39.07 -39.61 1.04
CA GLN A 240 39.47 -40.60 0.05
C GLN A 240 40.97 -40.73 -0.07
N PHE A 241 41.70 -39.58 -0.09
CA PHE A 241 43.14 -39.54 -0.12
C PHE A 241 43.75 -40.27 1.11
N LEU A 242 43.30 -39.94 2.31
CA LEU A 242 43.75 -40.59 3.54
C LEU A 242 43.47 -42.11 3.56
N SER A 243 42.34 -42.53 3.06
CA SER A 243 41.98 -43.96 2.93
C SER A 243 42.90 -44.70 1.96
N ASN A 244 43.16 -44.09 0.78
CA ASN A 244 44.09 -44.68 -0.19
C ASN A 244 45.51 -44.75 0.33
N MET A 245 46.01 -43.67 0.99
CA MET A 245 47.33 -43.64 1.61
C MET A 245 47.51 -44.70 2.72
N SER A 246 46.45 -44.89 3.54
CA SER A 246 46.46 -45.95 4.56
C SER A 246 46.63 -47.32 3.95
N HIS A 247 45.96 -47.59 2.83
CA HIS A 247 46.09 -48.84 2.10
C HIS A 247 47.48 -49.03 1.51
N ASP A 248 48.02 -47.98 0.86
CA ASP A 248 49.32 -48.00 0.17
C ASP A 248 50.50 -48.10 1.14
N ILE A 249 50.38 -47.56 2.35
CA ILE A 249 51.33 -47.75 3.46
C ILE A 249 51.25 -49.17 4.04
N ARG A 250 50.08 -49.72 4.19
CA ARG A 250 49.90 -51.06 4.78
C ARG A 250 50.54 -52.18 3.95
N THR A 251 50.44 -52.06 2.61
CA THR A 251 50.98 -53.09 1.71
C THR A 251 52.46 -53.31 1.83
N PRO A 252 53.36 -52.34 1.69
CA PRO A 252 54.79 -52.53 1.88
C PRO A 252 55.16 -52.90 3.32
N MET A 253 54.41 -52.38 4.31
CA MET A 253 54.62 -52.74 5.71
C MET A 253 54.35 -54.21 5.98
N ASN A 254 53.25 -54.76 5.46
CA ASN A 254 52.95 -56.20 5.59
C ASN A 254 53.99 -57.08 4.84
N ALA A 255 54.46 -56.56 3.68
CA ALA A 255 55.54 -57.24 2.94
C ALA A 255 56.86 -57.30 3.75
N ILE A 256 57.26 -56.18 4.40
CA ILE A 256 58.42 -56.15 5.27
C ILE A 256 58.28 -57.13 6.41
N VAL A 257 57.17 -57.11 7.15
CA VAL A 257 56.93 -58.01 8.29
C VAL A 257 56.90 -59.49 7.85
N GLY A 258 56.22 -59.78 6.75
CA GLY A 258 56.14 -61.16 6.22
C GLY A 258 57.53 -61.67 5.77
N LEU A 259 58.32 -60.85 5.05
CA LEU A 259 59.65 -61.22 4.58
C LEU A 259 60.65 -61.34 5.77
N THR A 260 60.50 -60.58 6.85
CA THR A 260 61.30 -60.70 8.07
C THR A 260 61.04 -62.06 8.74
N SER A 261 59.75 -62.44 8.85
CA SER A 261 59.41 -63.76 9.44
C SER A 261 59.89 -64.93 8.59
N ILE A 262 59.89 -64.80 7.25
CA ILE A 262 60.42 -65.80 6.33
C ILE A 262 61.96 -65.88 6.48
N ALA A 263 62.65 -64.76 6.59
CA ALA A 263 64.08 -64.72 6.81
C ALA A 263 64.52 -65.35 8.18
N GLU A 264 63.69 -65.09 9.21
CA GLU A 264 63.88 -65.70 10.55
C GLU A 264 63.75 -67.21 10.55
N ALA A 265 62.81 -67.74 9.77
CA ALA A 265 62.53 -69.14 9.65
C ALA A 265 63.60 -69.93 8.82
N HIS A 266 64.40 -69.22 8.02
CA HIS A 266 65.39 -69.80 7.08
C HIS A 266 66.80 -69.28 7.37
N LEU A 267 67.22 -69.03 8.62
CA LEU A 267 68.48 -68.47 9.01
C LEU A 267 69.74 -69.38 8.56
N GLU A 268 69.50 -70.65 8.39
CA GLU A 268 70.51 -71.61 7.93
C GLU A 268 70.68 -71.58 6.38
N GLU A 269 69.91 -70.83 5.65
CA GLU A 269 69.93 -70.68 4.17
C GLU A 269 70.36 -69.28 3.79
N PRO A 270 71.65 -68.94 3.72
CA PRO A 270 72.16 -67.57 3.52
C PRO A 270 71.64 -66.90 2.22
N GLU A 271 71.44 -67.68 1.16
CA GLU A 271 70.91 -67.17 -0.13
C GLU A 271 69.41 -66.75 -0.02
N HIS A 272 68.65 -67.53 0.72
CA HIS A 272 67.25 -67.21 0.97
C HIS A 272 67.11 -65.92 1.85
N VAL A 273 67.90 -65.83 2.84
CA VAL A 273 67.96 -64.65 3.70
C VAL A 273 68.42 -63.40 2.91
N ALA A 274 69.40 -63.51 2.02
CA ALA A 274 69.81 -62.41 1.14
C ALA A 274 68.74 -61.90 0.25
N VAL A 275 67.91 -62.76 -0.34
CA VAL A 275 66.76 -62.40 -1.17
C VAL A 275 65.66 -61.72 -0.34
N CYS A 276 65.38 -62.19 0.85
CA CYS A 276 64.43 -61.57 1.75
C CYS A 276 64.89 -60.15 2.16
N LEU A 277 66.16 -60.00 2.52
CA LEU A 277 66.71 -58.68 2.89
C LEU A 277 66.68 -57.66 1.71
N ASP A 278 66.97 -58.08 0.49
CA ASP A 278 66.87 -57.19 -0.68
C ASP A 278 65.43 -56.74 -0.96
N ARG A 279 64.46 -57.64 -0.85
CA ARG A 279 63.01 -57.35 -0.94
C ARG A 279 62.56 -56.42 0.20
N ILE A 280 62.99 -56.62 1.44
CA ILE A 280 62.72 -55.75 2.59
C ILE A 280 63.25 -54.35 2.31
N LYS A 281 64.49 -54.25 1.80
CA LYS A 281 65.15 -52.97 1.43
C LYS A 281 64.34 -52.23 0.34
N THR A 282 63.84 -52.94 -0.64
CA THR A 282 63.04 -52.42 -1.72
C THR A 282 61.67 -51.91 -1.22
N SER A 283 60.98 -52.73 -0.37
CA SER A 283 59.71 -52.33 0.24
C SER A 283 59.84 -51.13 1.21
N SER A 284 60.95 -51.06 1.96
CA SER A 284 61.26 -49.95 2.86
C SER A 284 61.54 -48.63 2.11
N ARG A 285 62.23 -48.69 0.95
CA ARG A 285 62.42 -47.48 0.09
C ARG A 285 61.11 -47.01 -0.49
N HIS A 286 60.23 -47.94 -0.91
CA HIS A 286 58.91 -47.57 -1.40
C HIS A 286 58.06 -46.94 -0.27
N LEU A 287 58.07 -47.46 0.92
CA LEU A 287 57.38 -46.91 2.10
C LEU A 287 57.88 -45.49 2.43
N LEU A 288 59.20 -45.28 2.42
CA LEU A 288 59.78 -43.93 2.62
C LEU A 288 59.33 -42.92 1.55
N SER A 289 59.24 -43.36 0.28
CA SER A 289 58.73 -42.48 -0.81
C SER A 289 57.30 -42.06 -0.53
N LEU A 290 56.43 -43.02 -0.16
CA LEU A 290 55.01 -42.74 0.16
C LEU A 290 54.85 -41.79 1.36
N ILE A 291 55.66 -41.92 2.40
CA ILE A 291 55.69 -41.05 3.56
C ILE A 291 56.09 -39.61 3.12
N ASN A 292 57.13 -39.48 2.28
CA ASN A 292 57.54 -38.19 1.78
C ASN A 292 56.47 -37.53 0.91
N ASP A 293 55.76 -38.28 0.07
CA ASP A 293 54.64 -37.81 -0.75
C ASP A 293 53.51 -37.24 0.14
N VAL A 294 53.18 -37.93 1.24
CA VAL A 294 52.16 -37.45 2.24
C VAL A 294 52.66 -36.16 2.93
N LEU A 295 53.94 -36.09 3.34
CA LEU A 295 54.50 -34.92 3.99
C LEU A 295 54.54 -33.71 3.05
N ASP A 296 54.87 -33.93 1.77
CA ASP A 296 54.89 -32.87 0.78
C ASP A 296 53.49 -32.37 0.46
N MET A 297 52.48 -33.27 0.39
CA MET A 297 51.08 -32.88 0.30
C MET A 297 50.65 -32.03 1.50
N GLY A 298 51.06 -32.38 2.72
CA GLY A 298 50.77 -31.59 3.93
C GLY A 298 51.41 -30.18 3.89
N LYS A 299 52.61 -30.05 3.29
CA LYS A 299 53.25 -28.75 3.06
C LYS A 299 52.50 -27.92 2.04
N ILE A 300 51.98 -28.54 0.95
CA ILE A 300 51.17 -27.89 -0.06
C ILE A 300 49.88 -27.37 0.55
N GLU A 301 49.13 -28.23 1.26
CA GLU A 301 47.85 -27.83 1.91
C GLU A 301 48.03 -26.71 2.93
N SER A 302 49.17 -26.70 3.66
CA SER A 302 49.42 -25.67 4.67
C SER A 302 49.98 -24.37 4.10
N GLY A 303 50.23 -24.30 2.79
CA GLY A 303 50.84 -23.13 2.14
C GLY A 303 52.32 -22.90 2.56
N LYS A 304 52.97 -23.91 3.15
CA LYS A 304 54.33 -23.82 3.65
C LYS A 304 55.40 -24.23 2.65
N ILE A 305 55.07 -24.27 1.36
CA ILE A 305 56.08 -24.46 0.33
C ILE A 305 56.91 -23.19 0.25
N VAL A 306 58.18 -23.33 0.58
CA VAL A 306 59.16 -22.26 0.41
C VAL A 306 59.95 -22.57 -0.87
N LEU A 307 59.86 -21.67 -1.84
CA LEU A 307 60.68 -21.72 -3.01
C LEU A 307 62.10 -21.25 -2.62
N ASN A 308 63.08 -22.09 -2.83
CA ASN A 308 64.48 -21.72 -2.60
C ASN A 308 65.04 -21.18 -3.92
N GLU A 309 65.35 -19.89 -3.96
CA GLU A 309 65.90 -19.22 -5.14
C GLU A 309 67.39 -19.28 -5.11
N ASP A 310 67.99 -20.41 -5.51
CA ASP A 310 69.43 -20.57 -5.60
C ASP A 310 69.90 -20.44 -7.05
N ARG A 311 71.16 -19.92 -7.19
CA ARG A 311 71.79 -19.89 -8.49
C ARG A 311 72.25 -21.30 -8.85
N PHE A 312 71.88 -21.82 -9.97
CA PHE A 312 72.31 -23.12 -10.47
C PHE A 312 72.84 -23.01 -11.89
N SER A 313 73.76 -23.94 -12.26
CA SER A 313 74.27 -24.05 -13.61
C SER A 313 73.31 -24.77 -14.48
N PHE A 314 72.65 -24.06 -15.44
CA PHE A 314 71.71 -24.66 -16.40
C PHE A 314 72.27 -25.85 -17.18
N PRO A 315 73.61 -25.84 -17.66
CA PRO A 315 74.21 -26.99 -18.30
C PRO A 315 74.30 -28.22 -17.39
N GLU A 316 74.65 -28.04 -16.12
CA GLU A 316 74.73 -29.13 -15.14
C GLU A 316 73.30 -29.68 -14.81
N PHE A 317 72.31 -28.84 -14.71
CA PHE A 317 70.92 -29.24 -14.52
C PHE A 317 70.42 -30.09 -15.68
N VAL A 318 70.65 -29.65 -16.94
CA VAL A 318 70.26 -30.40 -18.13
C VAL A 318 71.07 -31.72 -18.21
N ASN A 319 72.29 -31.74 -17.95
CA ASN A 319 73.11 -32.96 -17.91
C ASN A 319 72.65 -33.95 -16.82
N GLY A 320 72.19 -33.43 -15.65
CA GLY A 320 71.60 -34.21 -14.59
C GLY A 320 70.30 -34.91 -15.05
N ILE A 321 69.40 -34.17 -15.73
CA ILE A 321 68.19 -34.72 -16.28
C ILE A 321 68.50 -35.77 -17.36
N VAL A 322 69.38 -35.50 -18.27
CA VAL A 322 69.79 -36.44 -19.33
C VAL A 322 70.38 -37.71 -18.70
N THR A 323 71.23 -37.60 -17.70
CA THR A 323 71.83 -38.74 -17.00
C THR A 323 70.83 -39.64 -16.34
N ILE A 324 69.74 -39.08 -15.80
CA ILE A 324 68.62 -39.84 -15.19
C ILE A 324 67.69 -40.45 -16.24
N ALA A 325 67.40 -39.70 -17.28
CA ALA A 325 66.41 -40.12 -18.31
C ALA A 325 67.01 -41.09 -19.37
N GLN A 326 68.28 -40.98 -19.70
CA GLN A 326 68.94 -41.77 -20.71
C GLN A 326 68.90 -43.26 -20.45
N PRO A 327 69.21 -43.81 -19.26
CA PRO A 327 69.08 -45.24 -18.98
C PRO A 327 67.66 -45.76 -19.13
N GLN A 328 66.67 -44.97 -18.68
CA GLN A 328 65.24 -45.36 -18.79
C GLN A 328 64.78 -45.37 -20.24
N ALA A 329 65.20 -44.41 -21.04
CA ALA A 329 64.89 -44.35 -22.45
C ALA A 329 65.55 -45.50 -23.23
N GLN A 330 66.81 -45.86 -22.87
CA GLN A 330 67.53 -46.99 -23.46
C GLN A 330 66.88 -48.34 -23.05
N ALA A 331 66.45 -48.52 -21.83
CA ALA A 331 65.70 -49.72 -21.38
C ALA A 331 64.41 -49.90 -22.17
N LYS A 332 63.62 -48.84 -22.33
CA LYS A 332 62.40 -48.86 -23.15
C LYS A 332 62.66 -49.17 -24.64
N GLN A 333 63.75 -48.66 -25.20
CA GLN A 333 64.11 -48.95 -26.57
C GLN A 333 64.59 -50.43 -26.74
N SER A 334 65.29 -51.01 -25.78
CA SER A 334 65.68 -52.41 -25.79
C SER A 334 64.45 -53.34 -25.66
N ASP A 335 63.50 -53.03 -24.78
CA ASP A 335 62.21 -53.74 -24.66
C ASP A 335 61.40 -53.69 -25.95
N ALA A 336 61.26 -52.53 -26.55
CA ALA A 336 60.53 -52.34 -27.82
C ALA A 336 61.21 -53.08 -28.96
N ARG A 337 62.53 -53.21 -28.98
CA ARG A 337 63.30 -54.03 -29.96
C ARG A 337 63.15 -55.53 -29.73
N HIS A 338 63.03 -55.92 -28.42
CA HIS A 338 62.83 -57.31 -28.04
C HIS A 338 61.42 -57.79 -28.45
N HIS A 339 60.40 -57.00 -28.19
CA HIS A 339 59.02 -57.28 -28.63
C HIS A 339 58.86 -57.26 -30.13
N ARG A 340 59.53 -56.39 -30.89
CA ARG A 340 59.53 -56.45 -32.37
C ARG A 340 60.19 -57.69 -32.88
N ARG A 341 61.31 -58.18 -32.31
CA ARG A 341 61.97 -59.46 -32.73
C ARG A 341 61.12 -60.66 -32.41
N GLN A 342 60.37 -60.68 -31.30
CA GLN A 342 59.46 -61.78 -30.97
C GLN A 342 58.25 -61.81 -31.88
N ARG A 343 57.68 -60.69 -32.28
CA ARG A 343 56.61 -60.61 -33.28
C ARG A 343 57.06 -61.06 -34.67
N ALA A 344 58.23 -60.67 -35.15
CA ALA A 344 58.78 -61.06 -36.39
C ALA A 344 59.25 -62.54 -36.48
N ALA A 345 59.48 -63.18 -35.33
CA ALA A 345 59.75 -64.63 -35.27
C ALA A 345 58.47 -65.50 -35.21
N GLY A 346 57.38 -64.95 -34.67
CA GLY A 346 56.04 -65.61 -34.58
C GLY A 346 55.27 -65.61 -35.90
N GLU A 347 55.63 -64.77 -36.88
CA GLU A 347 54.96 -64.71 -38.20
C GLU A 347 55.61 -65.61 -39.24
N ARG A 348 56.51 -66.52 -38.88
CA ARG A 348 57.21 -67.48 -39.80
C ARG A 348 56.90 -68.94 -39.51
N HIS A 349 55.82 -69.23 -38.85
CA HIS A 349 55.33 -70.60 -38.71
C HIS A 349 53.89 -70.70 -39.15
#